data_b48b85ed6e70782fcac8587225ce19b9
#
_entry.id   b48b85ed6e70782fcac8587225ce19b9
#
_cell.length_a   1.000
_cell.length_b   1.000
_cell.length_c   1.000
_cell.angle_alpha   90.00
_cell.angle_beta   90.00
_cell.angle_gamma   90.00
#
_symmetry.space_group_name_H-M   'P 1'
#
loop_
_entity.id
_entity.type
_entity.pdbx_description
1 polymer ?
#
loop_
_entity_poly.entity_id
_entity_poly.type
_entity_poly.pdbx_seq_one_letter_code
_entity_poly.pdbx_strand_id
1 'polypeptide(L)'
;MLFILLYRLGDALLEKMVPLFLLKPVADGALGMSVQNYGLIKGTLGLGAVVAGNLAGGWLLGRFGFKKCIWPFAVILILPNFFYAYMAWAKPGLAAVATLITLEHLGNGLAMMAFSVFIMYVSQGVYKTSHYAISTGIMALGMMVPSMLSGWLQMRLGYEMFFIVASFISLVTVAVVPLTFKIKSIEETEAAFRAHKHSLEDAQ
;
A
#
# COMPACT_ATOMS: atom_id res chain seq x y z
N MET A 1 -6.37 -10.73 -12.17
CA MET A 1 -7.39 -9.69 -11.89
C MET A 1 -7.78 -9.61 -10.41
N LEU A 2 -8.15 -10.71 -9.74
CA LEU A 2 -8.53 -10.71 -8.32
C LEU A 2 -7.47 -10.10 -7.39
N PHE A 3 -6.18 -10.39 -7.61
CA PHE A 3 -5.08 -9.78 -6.86
C PHE A 3 -5.08 -8.25 -6.98
N ILE A 4 -5.28 -7.71 -8.19
CA ILE A 4 -5.30 -6.25 -8.42
C ILE A 4 -6.42 -5.57 -7.62
N LEU A 5 -7.60 -6.19 -7.56
CA LEU A 5 -8.74 -5.66 -6.80
C LEU A 5 -8.53 -5.71 -5.29
N LEU A 6 -7.95 -6.79 -4.78
CA LEU A 6 -7.90 -7.07 -3.34
C LEU A 6 -6.62 -6.60 -2.65
N TYR A 7 -5.52 -6.41 -3.41
CA TYR A 7 -4.21 -6.07 -2.85
C TYR A 7 -4.23 -4.75 -2.06
N ARG A 8 -5.01 -3.77 -2.50
CA ARG A 8 -5.12 -2.45 -1.86
C ARG A 8 -6.47 -2.19 -1.19
N LEU A 9 -7.23 -3.23 -0.91
CA LEU A 9 -8.59 -3.10 -0.36
C LEU A 9 -8.59 -2.40 1.01
N GLY A 10 -7.66 -2.74 1.89
CA GLY A 10 -7.48 -2.10 3.20
C GLY A 10 -7.11 -0.63 3.09
N ASP A 11 -6.13 -0.30 2.23
CA ASP A 11 -5.72 1.08 1.98
C ASP A 11 -6.89 1.93 1.43
N ALA A 12 -7.68 1.36 0.54
CA ALA A 12 -8.82 2.05 -0.07
C ALA A 12 -9.90 2.45 0.96
N LEU A 13 -10.11 1.63 1.99
CA LEU A 13 -11.00 1.98 3.11
C LEU A 13 -10.45 3.16 3.91
N LEU A 14 -9.13 3.17 4.15
CA LEU A 14 -8.46 4.17 4.99
C LEU A 14 -8.27 5.51 4.28
N GLU A 15 -7.98 5.50 2.97
CA GLU A 15 -7.54 6.68 2.21
C GLU A 15 -8.45 7.91 2.40
N LYS A 16 -9.78 7.71 2.42
CA LYS A 16 -10.73 8.81 2.60
C LYS A 16 -10.99 9.16 4.05
N MET A 17 -10.83 8.23 4.96
CA MET A 17 -11.12 8.42 6.38
C MET A 17 -9.94 9.00 7.17
N VAL A 18 -8.72 8.72 6.76
CA VAL A 18 -7.50 9.22 7.42
C VAL A 18 -7.44 10.76 7.49
N PRO A 19 -7.66 11.52 6.41
CA PRO A 19 -7.68 12.98 6.50
C PRO A 19 -8.75 13.51 7.46
N LEU A 20 -9.93 12.91 7.44
CA LEU A 20 -11.02 13.29 8.34
C LEU A 20 -10.68 12.98 9.80
N PHE A 21 -10.10 11.80 10.06
CA PHE A 21 -9.66 11.41 11.40
C PHE A 21 -8.56 12.32 11.95
N LEU A 22 -7.62 12.76 11.12
CA LEU A 22 -6.54 13.64 11.57
C LEU A 22 -7.03 15.07 11.85
N LEU A 23 -7.98 15.61 11.05
CA LEU A 23 -8.36 17.00 11.07
C LEU A 23 -9.61 17.30 11.91
N LYS A 24 -10.57 16.39 12.02
CA LYS A 24 -11.79 16.62 12.77
C LYS A 24 -11.55 16.84 14.28
N PRO A 25 -12.43 17.52 15.00
CA PRO A 25 -12.29 17.76 16.43
C PRO A 25 -12.18 16.47 17.25
N VAL A 26 -11.48 16.56 18.38
CA VAL A 26 -11.35 15.45 19.33
C VAL A 26 -12.71 15.01 19.89
N ALA A 27 -13.68 15.93 19.97
CA ALA A 27 -15.05 15.61 20.38
C ALA A 27 -15.72 14.57 19.47
N ASP A 28 -15.37 14.53 18.19
CA ASP A 28 -15.87 13.56 17.21
C ASP A 28 -15.06 12.23 17.22
N GLY A 29 -14.21 12.01 18.21
CA GLY A 29 -13.34 10.83 18.29
C GLY A 29 -12.09 10.91 17.41
N ALA A 30 -11.84 12.05 16.76
CA ALA A 30 -10.69 12.31 15.88
C ALA A 30 -9.48 12.89 16.65
N LEU A 31 -8.39 13.25 15.96
CA LEU A 31 -7.17 13.77 16.59
C LEU A 31 -7.11 15.30 16.73
N GLY A 32 -7.93 16.05 16.01
CA GLY A 32 -7.99 17.52 16.11
C GLY A 32 -6.70 18.22 15.65
N MET A 33 -5.98 17.64 14.70
CA MET A 33 -4.73 18.19 14.19
C MET A 33 -4.99 19.49 13.40
N SER A 34 -4.12 20.49 13.54
CA SER A 34 -4.18 21.68 12.70
C SER A 34 -3.88 21.38 11.23
N VAL A 35 -4.51 22.12 10.32
CA VAL A 35 -4.29 21.99 8.87
C VAL A 35 -2.81 22.18 8.50
N GLN A 36 -2.10 23.05 9.20
CA GLN A 36 -0.68 23.30 9.00
C GLN A 36 0.16 22.06 9.33
N ASN A 37 -0.06 21.45 10.49
CA ASN A 37 0.63 20.21 10.89
C ASN A 37 0.31 19.05 9.97
N TYR A 38 -0.95 18.92 9.55
CA TYR A 38 -1.38 17.92 8.57
C TYR A 38 -0.63 18.10 7.24
N GLY A 39 -0.58 19.34 6.71
CA GLY A 39 0.14 19.66 5.48
C GLY A 39 1.64 19.38 5.57
N LEU A 40 2.29 19.73 6.70
CA LEU A 40 3.71 19.44 6.93
C LEU A 40 3.97 17.93 6.99
N ILE A 41 3.17 17.19 7.75
CA ILE A 41 3.39 15.76 7.98
C ILE A 41 3.07 14.95 6.71
N LYS A 42 1.87 15.12 6.13
CA LYS A 42 1.49 14.36 4.93
C LYS A 42 2.09 14.93 3.63
N GLY A 43 2.12 16.24 3.50
CA GLY A 43 2.60 16.90 2.28
C GLY A 43 4.12 16.89 2.14
N THR A 44 4.87 17.16 3.22
CA THR A 44 6.33 17.25 3.14
C THR A 44 7.00 15.94 3.56
N LEU A 45 6.81 15.52 4.81
CA LEU A 45 7.46 14.30 5.33
C LEU A 45 6.90 13.05 4.65
N GLY A 46 5.58 12.97 4.48
CA GLY A 46 4.93 11.84 3.83
C GLY A 46 5.33 11.70 2.36
N LEU A 47 5.33 12.79 1.59
CA LEU A 47 5.76 12.75 0.19
C LEU A 47 7.22 12.31 0.06
N GLY A 48 8.13 12.87 0.88
CA GLY A 48 9.53 12.44 0.93
C GLY A 48 9.67 10.95 1.27
N ALA A 49 8.88 10.47 2.22
CA ALA A 49 8.87 9.06 2.63
C ALA A 49 8.35 8.14 1.51
N VAL A 50 7.29 8.51 0.79
CA VAL A 50 6.79 7.74 -0.38
C VAL A 50 7.85 7.66 -1.47
N VAL A 51 8.52 8.77 -1.80
CA VAL A 51 9.59 8.79 -2.80
C VAL A 51 10.75 7.89 -2.37
N ALA A 52 11.21 8.01 -1.13
CA ALA A 52 12.26 7.16 -0.57
C ALA A 52 11.84 5.67 -0.59
N GLY A 53 10.60 5.37 -0.22
CA GLY A 53 10.02 4.03 -0.27
C GLY A 53 9.98 3.44 -1.68
N ASN A 54 9.56 4.23 -2.68
CA ASN A 54 9.56 3.80 -4.08
C ASN A 54 10.97 3.51 -4.60
N LEU A 55 11.96 4.37 -4.31
CA LEU A 55 13.35 4.16 -4.70
C LEU A 55 13.95 2.91 -4.04
N ALA A 56 13.75 2.78 -2.72
CA ALA A 56 14.19 1.61 -1.97
C ALA A 56 13.49 0.33 -2.46
N GLY A 57 12.18 0.39 -2.74
CA GLY A 57 11.39 -0.71 -3.29
C GLY A 57 11.91 -1.17 -4.65
N GLY A 58 12.19 -0.23 -5.55
CA GLY A 58 12.78 -0.52 -6.86
C GLY A 58 14.15 -1.19 -6.75
N TRP A 59 15.01 -0.67 -5.87
CA TRP A 59 16.32 -1.25 -5.61
C TRP A 59 16.24 -2.67 -5.03
N LEU A 60 15.37 -2.90 -4.04
CA LEU A 60 15.15 -4.22 -3.43
C LEU A 60 14.59 -5.23 -4.44
N LEU A 61 13.62 -4.82 -5.26
CA LEU A 61 13.07 -5.67 -6.33
C LEU A 61 14.13 -6.03 -7.37
N GLY A 62 14.96 -5.05 -7.76
CA GLY A 62 16.08 -5.29 -8.69
C GLY A 62 17.16 -6.21 -8.10
N ARG A 63 17.40 -6.17 -6.78
CA ARG A 63 18.43 -6.98 -6.13
C ARG A 63 17.97 -8.40 -5.78
N PHE A 64 16.75 -8.55 -5.26
CA PHE A 64 16.25 -9.81 -4.68
C PHE A 64 15.19 -10.50 -5.53
N GLY A 65 14.64 -9.82 -6.52
CA GLY A 65 13.56 -10.30 -7.37
C GLY A 65 12.16 -10.13 -6.75
N PHE A 66 11.14 -10.18 -7.61
CA PHE A 66 9.75 -9.92 -7.22
C PHE A 66 9.22 -10.93 -6.18
N LYS A 67 9.44 -12.24 -6.42
CA LYS A 67 8.88 -13.31 -5.56
C LYS A 67 9.36 -13.23 -4.11
N LYS A 68 10.60 -12.79 -3.89
CA LYS A 68 11.15 -12.64 -2.53
C LYS A 68 10.65 -11.38 -1.83
N CYS A 69 10.38 -10.31 -2.59
CA CYS A 69 9.99 -9.02 -2.04
C CYS A 69 8.49 -8.87 -1.81
N ILE A 70 7.64 -9.57 -2.56
CA ILE A 70 6.19 -9.37 -2.51
C ILE A 70 5.59 -9.67 -1.14
N TRP A 71 6.08 -10.70 -0.42
CA TRP A 71 5.62 -11.05 0.92
C TRP A 71 5.96 -9.99 1.97
N PRO A 72 7.25 -9.61 2.15
CA PRO A 72 7.59 -8.55 3.08
C PRO A 72 6.88 -7.23 2.74
N PHE A 73 6.74 -6.90 1.47
CA PHE A 73 6.06 -5.65 1.06
C PHE A 73 4.56 -5.68 1.35
N ALA A 74 3.91 -6.83 1.18
CA ALA A 74 2.50 -7.00 1.56
C ALA A 74 2.29 -6.85 3.08
N VAL A 75 3.20 -7.39 3.89
CA VAL A 75 3.17 -7.21 5.34
C VAL A 75 3.42 -5.75 5.73
N ILE A 76 4.41 -5.10 5.12
CA ILE A 76 4.71 -3.67 5.35
C ILE A 76 3.54 -2.78 4.94
N LEU A 77 2.77 -3.14 3.92
CA LEU A 77 1.57 -2.41 3.50
C LEU A 77 0.45 -2.47 4.55
N ILE A 78 0.29 -3.60 5.23
CA ILE A 78 -0.80 -3.81 6.20
C ILE A 78 -0.47 -3.21 7.58
N LEU A 79 0.79 -3.27 7.97
CA LEU A 79 1.23 -2.85 9.30
C LEU A 79 0.76 -1.43 9.68
N PRO A 80 0.83 -0.43 8.79
CA PRO A 80 0.35 0.92 9.07
C PRO A 80 -1.15 1.02 9.38
N ASN A 81 -1.97 0.11 8.88
CA ASN A 81 -3.39 0.12 9.18
C ASN A 81 -3.65 -0.05 10.68
N PHE A 82 -2.82 -0.84 11.35
CA PHE A 82 -2.84 -0.98 12.81
C PHE A 82 -2.33 0.27 13.53
N PHE A 83 -1.48 1.10 12.89
CA PHE A 83 -1.07 2.38 13.46
C PHE A 83 -2.25 3.33 13.60
N TYR A 84 -3.18 3.35 12.65
CA TYR A 84 -4.39 4.17 12.74
C TYR A 84 -5.32 3.68 13.84
N ALA A 85 -5.47 2.37 14.02
CA ALA A 85 -6.22 1.81 15.14
C ALA A 85 -5.59 2.21 16.49
N TYR A 86 -4.27 2.13 16.61
CA TYR A 86 -3.53 2.60 17.79
C TYR A 86 -3.72 4.11 18.03
N MET A 87 -3.60 4.94 16.97
CA MET A 87 -3.78 6.39 17.09
C MET A 87 -5.21 6.77 17.52
N ALA A 88 -6.22 6.03 17.05
CA ALA A 88 -7.61 6.27 17.43
C ALA A 88 -7.86 5.94 18.91
N TRP A 89 -7.25 4.86 19.40
CA TRP A 89 -7.37 4.43 20.79
C TRP A 89 -6.52 5.27 21.75
N ALA A 90 -5.21 5.41 21.48
CA ALA A 90 -4.25 6.03 22.40
C ALA A 90 -4.16 7.55 22.29
N LYS A 91 -4.61 8.14 21.16
CA LYS A 91 -4.50 9.58 20.84
C LYS A 91 -3.12 10.17 21.19
N PRO A 92 -2.03 9.61 20.61
CA PRO A 92 -0.68 9.99 20.97
C PRO A 92 -0.35 11.43 20.55
N GLY A 93 0.71 12.00 21.13
CA GLY A 93 1.15 13.36 20.79
C GLY A 93 1.62 13.50 19.33
N LEU A 94 1.70 14.75 18.86
CA LEU A 94 1.97 15.10 17.47
C LEU A 94 3.25 14.44 16.90
N ALA A 95 4.31 14.33 17.69
CA ALA A 95 5.58 13.73 17.26
C ALA A 95 5.41 12.23 16.92
N ALA A 96 4.67 11.48 17.76
CA ALA A 96 4.39 10.07 17.53
C ALA A 96 3.50 9.89 16.29
N VAL A 97 2.46 10.73 16.13
CA VAL A 97 1.61 10.73 14.94
C VAL A 97 2.43 11.00 13.67
N ALA A 98 3.33 11.99 13.69
CA ALA A 98 4.20 12.31 12.56
C ALA A 98 5.10 11.13 12.18
N THR A 99 5.69 10.46 13.17
CA THR A 99 6.55 9.27 12.94
C THR A 99 5.76 8.12 12.33
N LEU A 100 4.59 7.80 12.87
CA LEU A 100 3.75 6.71 12.39
C LEU A 100 3.27 6.95 10.95
N ILE A 101 2.84 8.18 10.63
CA ILE A 101 2.42 8.57 9.28
C ILE A 101 3.61 8.51 8.31
N THR A 102 4.80 8.94 8.72
CA THR A 102 6.00 8.88 7.87
C THR A 102 6.38 7.42 7.56
N LEU A 103 6.33 6.53 8.55
CA LEU A 103 6.56 5.09 8.37
C LEU A 103 5.50 4.45 7.45
N GLU A 104 4.24 4.83 7.61
CA GLU A 104 3.15 4.40 6.72
C GLU A 104 3.45 4.80 5.26
N HIS A 105 3.83 6.05 5.01
CA HIS A 105 4.11 6.54 3.68
C HIS A 105 5.34 5.86 3.05
N LEU A 106 6.37 5.59 3.85
CA LEU A 106 7.53 4.81 3.40
C LEU A 106 7.11 3.38 2.99
N GLY A 107 6.33 2.71 3.82
CA GLY A 107 5.81 1.36 3.54
C GLY A 107 4.89 1.33 2.31
N ASN A 108 4.04 2.34 2.16
CA ASN A 108 3.16 2.49 0.99
C ASN A 108 4.00 2.66 -0.30
N GLY A 109 5.08 3.45 -0.26
CA GLY A 109 6.01 3.59 -1.40
C GLY A 109 6.63 2.26 -1.80
N LEU A 110 7.15 1.47 -0.85
CA LEU A 110 7.69 0.13 -1.09
C LEU A 110 6.66 -0.79 -1.77
N ALA A 111 5.46 -0.87 -1.20
CA ALA A 111 4.38 -1.74 -1.69
C ALA A 111 3.84 -1.29 -3.06
N MET A 112 3.75 0.03 -3.30
CA MET A 112 3.31 0.59 -4.56
C MET A 112 4.27 0.24 -5.70
N MET A 113 5.58 0.21 -5.43
CA MET A 113 6.57 -0.22 -6.40
C MET A 113 6.41 -1.69 -6.79
N ALA A 114 6.22 -2.59 -5.81
CA ALA A 114 5.95 -4.00 -6.09
C ALA A 114 4.66 -4.20 -6.88
N PHE A 115 3.62 -3.45 -6.56
CA PHE A 115 2.34 -3.51 -7.26
C PHE A 115 2.47 -3.03 -8.72
N SER A 116 3.23 -1.96 -8.96
CA SER A 116 3.52 -1.46 -10.31
C SER A 116 4.27 -2.49 -11.16
N VAL A 117 5.28 -3.14 -10.57
CA VAL A 117 6.03 -4.24 -11.23
C VAL A 117 5.11 -5.44 -11.51
N PHE A 118 4.21 -5.78 -10.59
CA PHE A 118 3.21 -6.82 -10.81
C PHE A 118 2.31 -6.52 -12.01
N ILE A 119 1.78 -5.30 -12.11
CA ILE A 119 0.96 -4.88 -13.26
C ILE A 119 1.76 -5.01 -14.55
N MET A 120 3.03 -4.63 -14.57
CA MET A 120 3.90 -4.77 -15.74
C MET A 120 4.08 -6.25 -16.14
N TYR A 121 4.23 -7.16 -15.19
CA TYR A 121 4.33 -8.60 -15.48
C TYR A 121 3.05 -9.18 -16.08
N VAL A 122 1.89 -8.77 -15.56
CA VAL A 122 0.59 -9.25 -16.09
C VAL A 122 0.25 -8.64 -17.44
N SER A 123 0.84 -7.49 -17.78
CA SER A 123 0.57 -6.75 -19.01
C SER A 123 1.53 -7.08 -20.16
N GLN A 124 2.27 -8.18 -20.09
CA GLN A 124 3.18 -8.60 -21.17
C GLN A 124 2.42 -9.15 -22.38
N GLY A 125 3.04 -9.10 -23.55
CA GLY A 125 2.52 -9.63 -24.80
C GLY A 125 2.32 -8.56 -25.89
N VAL A 126 1.67 -8.93 -27.00
CA VAL A 126 1.48 -8.05 -28.18
C VAL A 126 0.68 -6.78 -27.80
N TYR A 127 -0.31 -6.91 -26.93
CA TYR A 127 -1.19 -5.80 -26.51
C TYR A 127 -0.85 -5.27 -25.11
N LYS A 128 0.44 -5.21 -24.74
CA LYS A 128 0.91 -4.83 -23.42
C LYS A 128 0.33 -3.50 -22.90
N THR A 129 0.22 -2.48 -23.77
CA THR A 129 -0.31 -1.17 -23.39
C THR A 129 -1.80 -1.24 -23.04
N SER A 130 -2.60 -1.98 -23.81
CA SER A 130 -4.02 -2.18 -23.52
C SER A 130 -4.22 -3.00 -22.24
N HIS A 131 -3.44 -4.05 -22.03
CA HIS A 131 -3.49 -4.84 -20.79
C HIS A 131 -3.10 -4.01 -19.56
N TYR A 132 -2.10 -3.15 -19.69
CA TYR A 132 -1.69 -2.24 -18.61
C TYR A 132 -2.81 -1.24 -18.29
N ALA A 133 -3.43 -0.62 -19.31
CA ALA A 133 -4.53 0.31 -19.13
C ALA A 133 -5.75 -0.35 -18.47
N ILE A 134 -6.12 -1.56 -18.88
CA ILE A 134 -7.21 -2.32 -18.27
C ILE A 134 -6.87 -2.67 -16.81
N SER A 135 -5.64 -3.11 -16.54
CA SER A 135 -5.20 -3.47 -15.17
C SER A 135 -5.23 -2.26 -14.23
N THR A 136 -4.81 -1.08 -14.70
CA THR A 136 -4.88 0.16 -13.91
C THR A 136 -6.32 0.65 -13.73
N GLY A 137 -7.19 0.46 -14.71
CA GLY A 137 -8.63 0.72 -14.58
C GLY A 137 -9.30 -0.17 -13.52
N ILE A 138 -8.98 -1.47 -13.52
CA ILE A 138 -9.46 -2.42 -12.50
C ILE A 138 -8.93 -2.04 -11.11
N MET A 139 -7.67 -1.63 -11.01
CA MET A 139 -7.10 -1.10 -9.76
C MET A 139 -7.91 0.10 -9.24
N ALA A 140 -8.21 1.06 -10.12
CA ALA A 140 -8.99 2.24 -9.74
C ALA A 140 -10.39 1.86 -9.22
N LEU A 141 -11.08 0.94 -9.87
CA LEU A 141 -12.37 0.41 -9.41
C LEU A 141 -12.24 -0.29 -8.05
N GLY A 142 -11.19 -1.10 -7.86
CA GLY A 142 -10.90 -1.78 -6.59
C GLY A 142 -10.66 -0.81 -5.43
N MET A 143 -10.19 0.41 -5.70
CA MET A 143 -10.03 1.46 -4.70
C MET A 143 -11.32 2.29 -4.50
N MET A 144 -12.09 2.55 -5.56
CA MET A 144 -13.28 3.40 -5.48
C MET A 144 -14.38 2.79 -4.62
N VAL A 145 -14.71 1.51 -4.84
CA VAL A 145 -15.83 0.85 -4.15
C VAL A 145 -15.64 0.81 -2.63
N PRO A 146 -14.50 0.33 -2.08
CA PRO A 146 -14.26 0.35 -0.64
C PRO A 146 -14.23 1.78 -0.07
N SER A 147 -13.62 2.74 -0.81
CA SER A 147 -13.57 4.15 -0.40
C SER A 147 -14.97 4.77 -0.25
N MET A 148 -15.91 4.42 -1.12
CA MET A 148 -17.31 4.88 -1.00
C MET A 148 -18.01 4.33 0.26
N LEU A 149 -17.73 3.06 0.59
CA LEU A 149 -18.33 2.40 1.75
C LEU A 149 -17.69 2.85 3.07
N SER A 150 -16.47 3.38 3.05
CA SER A 150 -15.70 3.75 4.24
C SER A 150 -16.43 4.80 5.10
N GLY A 151 -17.06 5.80 4.50
CA GLY A 151 -17.81 6.84 5.22
C GLY A 151 -19.02 6.29 5.94
N TRP A 152 -19.81 5.44 5.28
CA TRP A 152 -20.94 4.78 5.90
C TRP A 152 -20.53 3.87 7.06
N LEU A 153 -19.46 3.11 6.87
CA LEU A 153 -18.91 2.22 7.89
C LEU A 153 -18.41 3.01 9.11
N GLN A 154 -17.69 4.11 8.88
CA GLN A 154 -17.20 4.99 9.94
C GLN A 154 -18.32 5.64 10.74
N MET A 155 -19.41 6.10 10.09
CA MET A 155 -20.56 6.66 10.78
C MET A 155 -21.26 5.66 11.70
N ARG A 156 -21.23 4.37 11.39
CA ARG A 156 -21.83 3.31 12.19
C ARG A 156 -20.94 2.84 13.34
N LEU A 157 -19.63 2.76 13.11
CA LEU A 157 -18.67 2.16 14.04
C LEU A 157 -17.90 3.19 14.89
N GLY A 158 -17.85 4.46 14.46
CA GLY A 158 -16.88 5.41 14.99
C GLY A 158 -15.46 5.15 14.47
N TYR A 159 -14.49 6.03 14.76
CA TYR A 159 -13.13 5.92 14.23
C TYR A 159 -12.38 4.71 14.77
N GLU A 160 -12.46 4.43 16.07
CA GLU A 160 -11.71 3.36 16.71
C GLU A 160 -12.06 2.00 16.11
N MET A 161 -13.33 1.62 16.15
CA MET A 161 -13.80 0.34 15.60
C MET A 161 -13.65 0.27 14.08
N PHE A 162 -13.81 1.40 13.38
CA PHE A 162 -13.59 1.47 11.94
C PHE A 162 -12.15 1.08 11.58
N PHE A 163 -11.14 1.65 12.25
CA PHE A 163 -9.74 1.31 11.95
C PHE A 163 -9.38 -0.12 12.35
N ILE A 164 -9.95 -0.66 13.43
CA ILE A 164 -9.78 -2.06 13.80
C ILE A 164 -10.33 -2.96 12.69
N VAL A 165 -11.56 -2.75 12.26
CA VAL A 165 -12.20 -3.54 11.18
C VAL A 165 -11.43 -3.40 9.86
N ALA A 166 -11.05 -2.20 9.47
CA ALA A 166 -10.25 -1.97 8.27
C ALA A 166 -8.89 -2.69 8.32
N SER A 167 -8.24 -2.71 9.50
CA SER A 167 -6.98 -3.46 9.71
C SER A 167 -7.17 -4.96 9.51
N PHE A 168 -8.25 -5.54 10.01
CA PHE A 168 -8.56 -6.95 9.79
C PHE A 168 -8.90 -7.24 8.32
N ILE A 169 -9.66 -6.37 7.65
CA ILE A 169 -9.96 -6.50 6.23
C ILE A 169 -8.66 -6.44 5.40
N SER A 170 -7.70 -5.62 5.79
CA SER A 170 -6.41 -5.53 5.09
C SER A 170 -5.59 -6.82 5.13
N LEU A 171 -5.82 -7.73 6.07
CA LEU A 171 -5.19 -9.06 6.08
C LEU A 171 -5.52 -9.88 4.82
N VAL A 172 -6.63 -9.58 4.14
CA VAL A 172 -6.95 -10.16 2.84
C VAL A 172 -5.84 -9.90 1.82
N THR A 173 -5.14 -8.77 1.92
CA THR A 173 -3.99 -8.44 1.07
C THR A 173 -2.91 -9.53 1.14
N VAL A 174 -2.55 -9.99 2.33
CA VAL A 174 -1.56 -11.09 2.50
C VAL A 174 -2.11 -12.40 1.97
N ALA A 175 -3.40 -12.68 2.21
CA ALA A 175 -4.03 -13.91 1.75
C ALA A 175 -4.07 -14.06 0.23
N VAL A 176 -4.07 -12.95 -0.52
CA VAL A 176 -4.08 -12.98 -1.99
C VAL A 176 -2.68 -13.01 -2.63
N VAL A 177 -1.61 -12.79 -1.85
CA VAL A 177 -0.22 -12.85 -2.38
C VAL A 177 0.11 -14.18 -3.07
N PRO A 178 -0.29 -15.36 -2.56
CA PRO A 178 -0.01 -16.64 -3.24
C PRO A 178 -0.57 -16.72 -4.66
N LEU A 179 -1.62 -15.95 -4.98
CA LEU A 179 -2.18 -15.92 -6.34
C LEU A 179 -1.17 -15.37 -7.37
N THR A 180 -0.21 -14.56 -6.94
CA THR A 180 0.84 -14.00 -7.83
C THR A 180 1.79 -15.08 -8.32
N PHE A 181 2.05 -16.11 -7.51
CA PHE A 181 2.98 -17.19 -7.85
C PHE A 181 2.45 -18.17 -8.90
N LYS A 182 1.14 -18.16 -9.15
CA LYS A 182 0.51 -19.00 -10.18
C LYS A 182 0.56 -18.38 -11.58
N ILE A 183 1.19 -17.21 -11.74
CA ILE A 183 1.23 -16.48 -13.02
C ILE A 183 2.52 -16.84 -13.75
N LYS A 184 2.38 -17.55 -14.88
CA LYS A 184 3.48 -18.06 -15.69
C LYS A 184 4.45 -16.98 -16.16
N SER A 185 3.95 -15.79 -16.53
CA SER A 185 4.78 -14.66 -16.95
C SER A 185 5.74 -14.16 -15.85
N ILE A 186 5.35 -14.28 -14.57
CA ILE A 186 6.22 -13.93 -13.44
C ILE A 186 7.35 -14.96 -13.32
N GLU A 187 7.04 -16.25 -13.52
CA GLU A 187 8.06 -17.31 -13.45
C GLU A 187 9.10 -17.19 -14.57
N GLU A 188 8.66 -16.92 -15.79
CA GLU A 188 9.53 -16.73 -16.95
C GLU A 188 10.44 -15.51 -16.79
N THR A 189 9.89 -14.38 -16.31
CA THR A 189 10.67 -13.15 -16.10
C THR A 189 11.65 -13.29 -14.93
N GLU A 190 11.28 -13.97 -13.87
CA GLU A 190 12.18 -14.27 -12.74
C GLU A 190 13.31 -15.24 -13.15
N ALA A 191 13.03 -16.21 -14.00
CA ALA A 191 14.05 -17.11 -14.54
C ALA A 191 15.06 -16.35 -15.42
N ALA A 192 14.57 -15.47 -16.30
CA ALA A 192 15.42 -14.61 -17.12
C ALA A 192 16.28 -13.65 -16.27
N PHE A 193 15.70 -13.07 -15.22
CA PHE A 193 16.43 -12.20 -14.30
C PHE A 193 17.57 -12.95 -13.57
N ARG A 194 17.31 -14.16 -13.10
CA ARG A 194 18.35 -14.99 -12.45
C ARG A 194 19.47 -15.37 -13.40
N ALA A 195 19.13 -15.76 -14.64
CA ALA A 195 20.11 -16.11 -15.64
C ALA A 195 21.04 -14.93 -15.97
N HIS A 196 20.46 -13.73 -16.13
CA HIS A 196 21.22 -12.50 -16.37
C HIS A 196 22.13 -12.13 -15.18
N LYS A 197 21.64 -12.29 -13.95
CA LYS A 197 22.43 -12.02 -12.75
C LYS A 197 23.64 -12.95 -12.65
N HIS A 198 23.48 -14.25 -12.90
CA HIS A 198 24.59 -15.20 -12.94
C HIS A 198 25.63 -14.86 -14.01
N SER A 199 25.16 -14.45 -15.20
CA SER A 199 26.08 -14.05 -16.27
C SER A 199 26.93 -12.82 -15.93
N LEU A 200 26.44 -11.92 -15.08
CA LEU A 200 27.18 -10.75 -14.60
C LEU A 200 28.16 -11.12 -13.46
N GLU A 201 27.79 -12.08 -12.61
CA GLU A 201 28.68 -12.60 -11.55
C GLU A 201 29.84 -13.40 -12.12
N ASP A 202 29.63 -14.17 -13.20
CA ASP A 202 30.65 -14.94 -13.90
C ASP A 202 31.61 -14.07 -14.74
N ALA A 203 31.22 -12.81 -15.02
CA ALA A 203 32.00 -11.84 -15.80
C ALA A 203 32.94 -10.96 -14.95
N GLN A 204 32.87 -11.06 -13.62
CA GLN A 204 33.71 -10.32 -12.65
C GLN A 204 34.82 -11.21 -12.09
#